data_ea3fe0ba792ff332ed5d8485ed4f907d
#
_entry.id   ea3fe0ba792ff332ed5d8485ed4f907d
#
_cell.length_a   1.000
_cell.length_b   1.000
_cell.length_c   1.000
_cell.angle_alpha   90.00
_cell.angle_beta   90.00
_cell.angle_gamma   90.00
#
_symmetry.space_group_name_H-M   'P 1'
#
loop_
_entity.id
_entity.type
_entity.pdbx_description
1 polymer ?
#
loop_
_entity_poly.entity_id
_entity_poly.type
_entity_poly.pdbx_seq_one_letter_code
_entity_poly.pdbx_strand_id
1 'polypeptide(L)'
;MRFLPSLLSRMAGIGLLFAALLSGCSSMTAQNPPTALKPVNAVTDGADRVMLKGADVVAYFTQGKYVQGSPQFSTRYQDVTFRFASAEHKALFDAAPQKYLPQYGGYCANGIVYAIPWGGDADTWRIVDGKLYIFGGQGSKDAFLLDVPGNIKLADQYWKSEVDGSNSFWQRSKRLVFRVPHYKSGEELAKEVAAAQAKKS
;
A
#
# COMPACT_ATOMS: atom_id res chain seq x y z
N MET A 1 -49.39 39.37 4.07
CA MET A 1 -48.32 39.11 5.05
C MET A 1 -47.45 37.97 4.52
N ARG A 2 -46.25 38.26 4.05
CA ARG A 2 -45.28 37.25 3.58
C ARG A 2 -44.37 36.89 4.76
N PHE A 3 -44.44 35.66 5.24
CA PHE A 3 -43.52 35.15 6.25
C PHE A 3 -42.15 34.87 5.58
N LEU A 4 -41.11 35.60 5.96
CA LEU A 4 -39.74 35.25 5.65
C LEU A 4 -39.32 34.06 6.53
N PRO A 5 -38.72 32.98 5.98
CA PRO A 5 -38.17 31.94 6.81
C PRO A 5 -36.91 32.47 7.56
N SER A 6 -36.85 32.19 8.85
CA SER A 6 -35.84 32.72 9.75
C SER A 6 -34.45 32.21 9.36
N LEU A 7 -33.43 33.07 9.47
CA LEU A 7 -32.00 32.76 9.23
C LEU A 7 -31.51 31.50 10.00
N LEU A 8 -32.11 31.22 11.15
CA LEU A 8 -31.79 30.05 11.98
C LEU A 8 -32.04 28.69 11.28
N SER A 9 -33.10 28.61 10.42
CA SER A 9 -33.39 27.38 9.68
C SER A 9 -32.33 27.05 8.61
N ARG A 10 -31.70 28.07 8.04
CA ARG A 10 -30.64 27.87 7.00
C ARG A 10 -29.30 27.47 7.60
N MET A 11 -28.96 27.94 8.81
CA MET A 11 -27.74 27.58 9.48
C MET A 11 -27.77 26.14 10.01
N ALA A 12 -28.92 25.63 10.45
CA ALA A 12 -29.09 24.24 10.88
C ALA A 12 -28.88 23.23 9.74
N GLY A 13 -29.35 23.56 8.52
CA GLY A 13 -29.17 22.70 7.34
C GLY A 13 -27.72 22.57 6.88
N ILE A 14 -26.96 23.67 6.95
CA ILE A 14 -25.54 23.68 6.55
C ILE A 14 -24.68 22.91 7.57
N GLY A 15 -25.01 23.02 8.86
CA GLY A 15 -24.30 22.28 9.92
C GLY A 15 -24.47 20.75 9.81
N LEU A 16 -25.67 20.29 9.45
CA LEU A 16 -25.97 18.86 9.26
C LEU A 16 -25.27 18.27 8.02
N LEU A 17 -25.17 19.03 6.92
CA LEU A 17 -24.43 18.59 5.73
C LEU A 17 -22.93 18.49 5.99
N PHE A 18 -22.36 19.41 6.75
CA PHE A 18 -20.94 19.37 7.11
C PHE A 18 -20.60 18.21 8.07
N ALA A 19 -21.49 17.89 9.01
CA ALA A 19 -21.31 16.76 9.92
C ALA A 19 -21.40 15.41 9.18
N ALA A 20 -22.26 15.28 8.16
CA ALA A 20 -22.37 14.06 7.35
C ALA A 20 -21.12 13.81 6.47
N LEU A 21 -20.46 14.88 5.99
CA LEU A 21 -19.22 14.79 5.22
C LEU A 21 -18.03 14.37 6.10
N LEU A 22 -18.00 14.77 7.36
CA LEU A 22 -16.94 14.39 8.30
C LEU A 22 -17.05 12.93 8.76
N SER A 23 -18.27 12.38 8.85
CA SER A 23 -18.48 10.97 9.24
C SER A 23 -18.02 9.98 8.17
N GLY A 24 -18.12 10.34 6.89
CA GLY A 24 -17.62 9.51 5.78
C GLY A 24 -16.09 9.44 5.70
N CYS A 25 -15.39 10.48 6.17
CA CYS A 25 -13.92 10.51 6.13
C CYS A 25 -13.26 9.68 7.25
N SER A 26 -13.92 9.48 8.38
CA SER A 26 -13.33 8.76 9.52
C SER A 26 -13.05 7.30 9.21
N SER A 27 -13.91 6.63 8.43
CA SER A 27 -13.69 5.24 8.00
C SER A 27 -12.54 5.09 7.01
N MET A 28 -12.25 6.12 6.22
CA MET A 28 -11.11 6.14 5.29
C MET A 28 -9.77 6.45 5.97
N THR A 29 -9.80 7.07 7.13
CA THR A 29 -8.59 7.48 7.87
C THR A 29 -8.21 6.50 8.99
N ALA A 30 -9.16 5.73 9.52
CA ALA A 30 -8.94 4.74 10.58
C ALA A 30 -8.36 3.44 10.01
N GLN A 31 -7.15 3.51 9.47
CA GLN A 31 -6.59 2.41 8.69
C GLN A 31 -5.87 1.35 9.51
N ASN A 32 -5.27 1.74 10.64
CA ASN A 32 -4.37 0.85 11.35
C ASN A 32 -4.67 0.83 12.86
N PRO A 33 -5.15 -0.29 13.42
CA PRO A 33 -5.23 -0.45 14.86
C PRO A 33 -3.82 -0.48 15.49
N PRO A 34 -3.67 -0.18 16.78
CA PRO A 34 -2.36 -0.07 17.45
C PRO A 34 -1.47 -1.31 17.35
N THR A 35 -2.07 -2.49 17.27
CA THR A 35 -1.37 -3.78 17.21
C THR A 35 -1.13 -4.29 15.80
N ALA A 36 -1.69 -3.63 14.77
CA ALA A 36 -1.56 -4.07 13.38
C ALA A 36 -0.15 -3.88 12.83
N LEU A 37 0.20 -4.68 11.84
CA LEU A 37 1.35 -4.45 10.96
C LEU A 37 1.07 -3.21 10.10
N LYS A 38 1.74 -2.11 10.38
CA LYS A 38 1.40 -0.77 9.87
C LYS A 38 2.52 -0.11 9.11
N PRO A 39 2.07 0.75 8.18
CA PRO A 39 0.85 0.70 7.39
C PRO A 39 0.87 -0.57 6.54
N VAL A 40 -0.28 -1.05 6.07
CA VAL A 40 -0.33 -2.26 5.23
C VAL A 40 -1.26 -2.07 4.03
N ASN A 41 -0.89 -2.67 2.91
CA ASN A 41 -1.73 -2.81 1.73
C ASN A 41 -2.67 -4.00 1.89
N ALA A 42 -3.68 -3.83 2.74
CA ALA A 42 -4.68 -4.85 3.03
C ALA A 42 -6.08 -4.33 2.70
N VAL A 43 -6.92 -5.22 2.19
CA VAL A 43 -8.33 -4.95 1.91
C VAL A 43 -9.21 -5.54 3.02
N THR A 44 -10.34 -4.90 3.28
CA THR A 44 -11.36 -5.44 4.18
C THR A 44 -12.12 -6.56 3.48
N ASP A 45 -12.25 -7.71 4.14
CA ASP A 45 -13.06 -8.84 3.72
C ASP A 45 -13.80 -9.38 4.96
N GLY A 46 -15.08 -9.06 5.06
CA GLY A 46 -15.83 -9.24 6.31
C GLY A 46 -15.24 -8.44 7.46
N ALA A 47 -14.83 -9.12 8.54
CA ALA A 47 -14.15 -8.52 9.69
C ALA A 47 -12.61 -8.50 9.54
N ASP A 48 -12.07 -9.09 8.48
CA ASP A 48 -10.64 -9.26 8.28
C ASP A 48 -10.03 -8.14 7.45
N ARG A 49 -8.75 -7.87 7.74
CA ARG A 49 -7.86 -7.08 6.87
C ARG A 49 -6.95 -8.05 6.16
N VAL A 50 -7.20 -8.28 4.88
CA VAL A 50 -6.52 -9.31 4.09
C VAL A 50 -5.35 -8.72 3.30
N MET A 51 -4.14 -9.20 3.56
CA MET A 51 -2.91 -8.77 2.88
C MET A 51 -2.99 -9.03 1.37
N LEU A 52 -2.66 -8.01 0.56
CA LEU A 52 -2.55 -8.09 -0.89
C LEU A 52 -3.75 -8.80 -1.55
N LYS A 53 -4.97 -8.52 -1.08
CA LYS A 53 -6.21 -9.15 -1.57
C LYS A 53 -6.19 -10.68 -1.48
N GLY A 54 -5.40 -11.24 -0.56
CA GLY A 54 -5.30 -12.67 -0.34
C GLY A 54 -4.28 -13.39 -1.20
N ALA A 55 -3.33 -12.69 -1.80
CA ALA A 55 -2.19 -13.32 -2.45
C ALA A 55 -1.35 -14.14 -1.46
N ASP A 56 -0.89 -15.30 -1.88
CA ASP A 56 -0.02 -16.17 -1.10
C ASP A 56 1.42 -15.64 -1.10
N VAL A 57 1.82 -15.03 0.01
CA VAL A 57 3.14 -14.42 0.13
C VAL A 57 4.29 -15.43 0.11
N VAL A 58 4.03 -16.71 0.41
CA VAL A 58 5.02 -17.79 0.39
C VAL A 58 5.28 -18.24 -1.05
N ALA A 59 4.27 -18.21 -1.93
CA ALA A 59 4.39 -18.66 -3.31
C ALA A 59 5.44 -17.88 -4.12
N TYR A 60 5.66 -16.61 -3.81
CA TYR A 60 6.71 -15.82 -4.47
C TYR A 60 8.10 -16.40 -4.24
N PHE A 61 8.36 -16.96 -3.06
CA PHE A 61 9.65 -17.54 -2.69
C PHE A 61 9.79 -19.00 -3.10
N THR A 62 8.71 -19.76 -3.03
CA THR A 62 8.75 -21.22 -3.28
C THR A 62 8.49 -21.57 -4.72
N GLN A 63 7.67 -20.78 -5.43
CA GLN A 63 7.21 -21.08 -6.80
C GLN A 63 7.62 -19.98 -7.80
N GLY A 64 8.14 -18.85 -7.35
CA GLY A 64 8.54 -17.73 -8.22
C GLY A 64 7.38 -17.10 -9.00
N LYS A 65 6.16 -17.14 -8.48
CA LYS A 65 4.95 -16.62 -9.16
C LYS A 65 3.90 -16.11 -8.19
N TYR A 66 3.02 -15.25 -8.68
CA TYR A 66 1.77 -14.92 -8.02
C TYR A 66 0.87 -16.15 -7.94
N VAL A 67 0.31 -16.39 -6.76
CA VAL A 67 -0.72 -17.40 -6.52
C VAL A 67 -1.78 -16.80 -5.60
N GLN A 68 -3.06 -17.01 -5.94
CA GLN A 68 -4.15 -16.61 -5.06
C GLN A 68 -4.27 -17.60 -3.91
N GLY A 69 -4.25 -17.10 -2.67
CA GLY A 69 -4.50 -17.90 -1.48
C GLY A 69 -5.99 -18.14 -1.26
N SER A 70 -6.29 -19.18 -0.49
CA SER A 70 -7.65 -19.56 -0.08
C SER A 70 -7.93 -19.14 1.37
N PRO A 71 -9.15 -18.71 1.71
CA PRO A 71 -9.55 -18.50 3.10
C PRO A 71 -9.41 -19.75 3.99
N GLN A 72 -9.47 -20.94 3.39
CA GLN A 72 -9.28 -22.22 4.07
C GLN A 72 -7.90 -22.35 4.73
N PHE A 73 -6.87 -21.78 4.10
CA PHE A 73 -5.50 -21.78 4.60
C PHE A 73 -5.11 -20.34 4.95
N SER A 74 -5.46 -19.89 6.14
CA SER A 74 -5.19 -18.54 6.58
C SER A 74 -4.52 -18.48 7.94
N THR A 75 -3.76 -17.41 8.16
CA THR A 75 -3.14 -17.06 9.45
C THR A 75 -3.34 -15.59 9.72
N ARG A 76 -3.74 -15.26 10.94
CA ARG A 76 -3.75 -13.87 11.42
C ARG A 76 -2.40 -13.55 12.07
N TYR A 77 -1.71 -12.57 11.49
CA TYR A 77 -0.43 -12.09 11.99
C TYR A 77 -0.47 -10.57 12.14
N GLN A 78 -0.26 -10.06 13.37
CA GLN A 78 -0.31 -8.63 13.70
C GLN A 78 -1.57 -7.93 13.15
N ASP A 79 -2.74 -8.51 13.41
CA ASP A 79 -4.06 -8.03 12.97
C ASP A 79 -4.28 -7.94 11.44
N VAL A 80 -3.45 -8.62 10.68
CA VAL A 80 -3.61 -8.79 9.23
C VAL A 80 -3.77 -10.27 8.91
N THR A 81 -4.75 -10.60 8.08
CA THR A 81 -5.00 -11.97 7.63
C THR A 81 -4.19 -12.24 6.36
N PHE A 82 -3.37 -13.26 6.40
CA PHE A 82 -2.64 -13.82 5.27
C PHE A 82 -3.35 -15.08 4.79
N ARG A 83 -3.46 -15.25 3.47
CA ARG A 83 -4.07 -16.42 2.86
C ARG A 83 -3.04 -17.18 2.03
N PHE A 84 -3.13 -18.49 2.04
CA PHE A 84 -2.16 -19.39 1.38
C PHE A 84 -2.87 -20.34 0.43
N ALA A 85 -2.16 -20.82 -0.58
CA ALA A 85 -2.67 -21.77 -1.55
C ALA A 85 -2.74 -23.19 -0.99
N SER A 86 -1.99 -23.49 0.08
CA SER A 86 -1.94 -24.82 0.70
C SER A 86 -1.64 -24.76 2.19
N ALA A 87 -1.91 -25.87 2.88
CA ALA A 87 -1.54 -26.05 4.29
C ALA A 87 -0.02 -26.00 4.48
N GLU A 88 0.77 -26.46 3.51
CA GLU A 88 2.23 -26.40 3.53
C GLU A 88 2.73 -24.95 3.53
N HIS A 89 2.23 -24.09 2.62
CA HIS A 89 2.60 -22.68 2.60
C HIS A 89 2.20 -21.96 3.86
N LYS A 90 1.02 -22.27 4.41
CA LYS A 90 0.61 -21.78 5.74
C LYS A 90 1.62 -22.16 6.82
N ALA A 91 2.03 -23.42 6.87
CA ALA A 91 2.99 -23.92 7.87
C ALA A 91 4.37 -23.24 7.73
N LEU A 92 4.84 -23.00 6.48
CA LEU A 92 6.07 -22.27 6.23
C LEU A 92 6.01 -20.83 6.73
N PHE A 93 4.88 -20.16 6.51
CA PHE A 93 4.66 -18.80 7.03
C PHE A 93 4.61 -18.79 8.55
N ASP A 94 3.84 -19.69 9.17
CA ASP A 94 3.68 -19.76 10.63
C ASP A 94 5.02 -20.00 11.34
N ALA A 95 5.91 -20.79 10.72
CA ALA A 95 7.24 -21.06 11.25
C ALA A 95 8.20 -19.84 11.15
N ALA A 96 8.06 -19.01 10.14
CA ALA A 96 8.97 -17.90 9.90
C ALA A 96 8.28 -16.71 9.19
N PRO A 97 7.30 -16.03 9.82
CA PRO A 97 6.51 -14.99 9.18
C PRO A 97 7.36 -13.87 8.57
N GLN A 98 8.38 -13.40 9.30
CA GLN A 98 9.24 -12.29 8.90
C GLN A 98 9.93 -12.52 7.55
N LYS A 99 10.22 -13.78 7.20
CA LYS A 99 10.85 -14.14 5.92
C LYS A 99 9.96 -13.80 4.71
N TYR A 100 8.64 -13.91 4.89
CA TYR A 100 7.67 -13.83 3.80
C TYR A 100 6.91 -12.50 3.74
N LEU A 101 7.10 -11.64 4.75
CA LEU A 101 6.42 -10.33 4.75
C LEU A 101 6.90 -9.48 3.55
N PRO A 102 5.99 -8.88 2.79
CA PRO A 102 6.38 -7.92 1.77
C PRO A 102 6.98 -6.67 2.40
N GLN A 103 8.03 -6.14 1.79
CA GLN A 103 8.62 -4.88 2.21
C GLN A 103 7.59 -3.75 2.12
N TYR A 104 7.74 -2.76 2.97
CA TYR A 104 6.87 -1.58 3.03
C TYR A 104 5.38 -1.95 3.19
N GLY A 105 5.10 -3.01 3.94
CA GLY A 105 3.72 -3.47 4.17
C GLY A 105 2.96 -3.86 2.91
N GLY A 106 3.65 -4.20 1.81
CA GLY A 106 3.04 -4.54 0.53
C GLY A 106 2.58 -3.34 -0.31
N TYR A 107 2.87 -2.11 0.11
CA TYR A 107 2.69 -0.94 -0.75
C TYR A 107 3.66 -0.97 -1.94
N CYS A 108 3.33 -0.20 -2.98
CA CYS A 108 4.19 -0.02 -4.14
C CYS A 108 5.57 0.51 -3.72
N ALA A 109 6.63 -0.32 -3.84
CA ALA A 109 7.98 0.05 -3.43
C ALA A 109 8.48 1.32 -4.13
N ASN A 110 8.18 1.51 -5.42
CA ASN A 110 8.50 2.74 -6.13
C ASN A 110 7.72 3.96 -5.60
N GLY A 111 6.51 3.77 -5.10
CA GLY A 111 5.76 4.84 -4.42
C GLY A 111 6.44 5.27 -3.12
N ILE A 112 7.01 4.32 -2.37
CA ILE A 112 7.71 4.62 -1.12
C ILE A 112 9.01 5.40 -1.36
N VAL A 113 9.69 5.23 -2.51
CA VAL A 113 10.82 6.10 -2.92
C VAL A 113 10.46 7.58 -2.84
N TYR A 114 9.19 7.92 -3.03
CA TYR A 114 8.65 9.29 -2.95
C TYR A 114 7.85 9.56 -1.66
N ALA A 115 7.94 8.69 -0.67
CA ALA A 115 7.16 8.72 0.57
C ALA A 115 5.63 8.65 0.34
N ILE A 116 5.20 8.03 -0.76
CA ILE A 116 3.78 7.90 -1.13
C ILE A 116 3.36 6.43 -1.06
N PRO A 117 2.59 6.00 -0.04
CA PRO A 117 2.14 4.62 0.10
C PRO A 117 1.00 4.30 -0.88
N TRP A 118 1.31 4.24 -2.18
CA TRP A 118 0.38 3.75 -3.20
C TRP A 118 0.12 2.26 -3.03
N GLY A 119 -1.07 1.81 -3.41
CA GLY A 119 -1.40 0.39 -3.43
C GLY A 119 -0.44 -0.38 -4.34
N GLY A 120 -0.11 -1.60 -3.91
CA GLY A 120 0.67 -2.53 -4.71
C GLY A 120 -0.23 -3.59 -5.34
N ASP A 121 0.11 -4.03 -6.55
CA ASP A 121 -0.54 -5.12 -7.26
C ASP A 121 0.24 -6.42 -7.02
N ALA A 122 -0.46 -7.42 -6.50
CA ALA A 122 0.17 -8.67 -6.05
C ALA A 122 0.84 -9.46 -7.18
N ASP A 123 0.43 -9.28 -8.43
CA ASP A 123 1.03 -9.91 -9.61
C ASP A 123 2.28 -9.17 -10.13
N THR A 124 2.55 -7.97 -9.63
CA THR A 124 3.70 -7.16 -10.02
C THR A 124 4.69 -7.05 -8.87
N TRP A 125 5.70 -7.89 -8.86
CA TRP A 125 6.60 -8.08 -7.74
C TRP A 125 8.05 -8.36 -8.17
N ARG A 126 8.98 -8.30 -7.20
CA ARG A 126 10.38 -8.73 -7.33
C ARG A 126 10.92 -9.18 -5.97
N ILE A 127 11.73 -10.24 -5.97
CA ILE A 127 12.59 -10.56 -4.82
C ILE A 127 13.99 -9.98 -5.09
N VAL A 128 14.50 -9.19 -4.14
CA VAL A 128 15.86 -8.65 -4.12
C VAL A 128 16.48 -9.00 -2.77
N ASP A 129 17.61 -9.64 -2.76
CA ASP A 129 18.34 -10.07 -1.54
C ASP A 129 17.44 -10.79 -0.53
N GLY A 130 16.59 -11.69 -1.03
CA GLY A 130 15.66 -12.47 -0.21
C GLY A 130 14.48 -11.69 0.36
N LYS A 131 14.23 -10.45 -0.07
CA LYS A 131 13.12 -9.60 0.36
C LYS A 131 12.12 -9.42 -0.77
N LEU A 132 10.83 -9.52 -0.45
CA LEU A 132 9.72 -9.36 -1.39
C LEU A 132 9.32 -7.88 -1.53
N TYR A 133 9.41 -7.34 -2.73
CA TYR A 133 8.94 -6.01 -3.09
C TYR A 133 7.72 -6.12 -4.01
N ILE A 134 6.69 -5.35 -3.71
CA ILE A 134 5.44 -5.25 -4.50
C ILE A 134 5.42 -3.90 -5.21
N PHE A 135 4.84 -3.85 -6.42
CA PHE A 135 4.75 -2.63 -7.21
C PHE A 135 3.32 -2.36 -7.66
N GLY A 136 2.99 -1.13 -7.97
CA GLY A 136 1.67 -0.71 -8.46
C GLY A 136 1.53 -0.85 -9.99
N GLY A 137 2.12 -1.91 -10.57
CA GLY A 137 2.13 -2.20 -12.00
C GLY A 137 3.53 -2.17 -12.62
N GLN A 138 3.62 -2.67 -13.87
CA GLN A 138 4.90 -2.92 -14.56
C GLN A 138 5.76 -1.65 -14.71
N GLY A 139 5.17 -0.51 -15.10
CA GLY A 139 5.93 0.74 -15.23
C GLY A 139 6.59 1.20 -13.92
N SER A 140 5.90 1.00 -12.80
CA SER A 140 6.42 1.27 -11.45
C SER A 140 7.58 0.35 -11.09
N LYS A 141 7.48 -0.92 -11.44
CA LYS A 141 8.54 -1.92 -11.27
C LYS A 141 9.76 -1.59 -12.13
N ASP A 142 9.56 -1.30 -13.41
CA ASP A 142 10.64 -0.98 -14.33
C ASP A 142 11.40 0.28 -13.89
N ALA A 143 10.68 1.32 -13.44
CA ALA A 143 11.29 2.52 -12.90
C ALA A 143 12.14 2.23 -11.63
N PHE A 144 11.64 1.40 -10.72
CA PHE A 144 12.38 1.01 -9.53
C PHE A 144 13.65 0.21 -9.88
N LEU A 145 13.59 -0.61 -10.92
CA LEU A 145 14.72 -1.44 -11.36
C LEU A 145 15.80 -0.67 -12.12
N LEU A 146 15.61 0.62 -12.43
CA LEU A 146 16.66 1.47 -13.01
C LEU A 146 17.84 1.69 -12.06
N ASP A 147 17.55 1.81 -10.75
CA ASP A 147 18.55 1.95 -9.69
C ASP A 147 18.05 1.27 -8.40
N VAL A 148 18.18 -0.05 -8.35
CA VAL A 148 17.69 -0.84 -7.20
C VAL A 148 18.32 -0.41 -5.88
N PRO A 149 19.65 -0.26 -5.75
CA PRO A 149 20.26 0.12 -4.48
C PRO A 149 19.85 1.52 -4.02
N GLY A 150 19.85 2.51 -4.93
CA GLY A 150 19.45 3.88 -4.62
C GLY A 150 17.98 3.97 -4.23
N ASN A 151 17.10 3.28 -4.95
CA ASN A 151 15.67 3.27 -4.67
C ASN A 151 15.34 2.54 -3.36
N ILE A 152 16.02 1.44 -3.03
CA ILE A 152 15.88 0.79 -1.71
C ILE A 152 16.31 1.74 -0.60
N LYS A 153 17.46 2.40 -0.73
CA LYS A 153 17.97 3.35 0.26
C LYS A 153 16.97 4.49 0.54
N LEU A 154 16.43 5.09 -0.51
CA LEU A 154 15.42 6.16 -0.38
C LEU A 154 14.12 5.63 0.22
N ALA A 155 13.64 4.47 -0.23
CA ALA A 155 12.42 3.87 0.27
C ALA A 155 12.54 3.50 1.76
N ASP A 156 13.65 2.90 2.18
CA ASP A 156 13.93 2.59 3.60
C ASP A 156 13.95 3.84 4.47
N GLN A 157 14.59 4.92 3.98
CA GLN A 157 14.63 6.20 4.66
C GLN A 157 13.22 6.76 4.86
N TYR A 158 12.41 6.86 3.80
CA TYR A 158 11.08 7.42 3.89
C TYR A 158 10.09 6.51 4.60
N TRP A 159 10.24 5.20 4.46
CA TRP A 159 9.46 4.26 5.24
C TRP A 159 9.62 4.55 6.73
N LYS A 160 10.86 4.57 7.20
CA LYS A 160 11.20 4.78 8.61
C LYS A 160 10.84 6.18 9.12
N SER A 161 11.06 7.23 8.33
CA SER A 161 10.91 8.61 8.81
C SER A 161 9.50 9.17 8.66
N GLU A 162 8.67 8.64 7.74
CA GLU A 162 7.42 9.27 7.39
C GLU A 162 6.22 8.33 7.20
N VAL A 163 6.45 7.12 6.71
CA VAL A 163 5.35 6.25 6.28
C VAL A 163 4.95 5.26 7.35
N ASP A 164 5.92 4.60 7.98
CA ASP A 164 5.66 3.66 9.05
C ASP A 164 4.99 4.35 10.24
N GLY A 165 3.90 3.77 10.73
CA GLY A 165 3.08 4.36 11.80
C GLY A 165 2.18 5.53 11.36
N SER A 166 2.27 6.02 10.12
CA SER A 166 1.40 7.06 9.60
C SER A 166 0.05 6.51 9.09
N ASN A 167 -0.91 7.41 8.87
CA ASN A 167 -2.12 7.09 8.11
C ASN A 167 -1.83 7.25 6.62
N SER A 168 -2.00 6.18 5.83
CA SER A 168 -1.64 6.18 4.40
C SER A 168 -2.43 7.17 3.55
N PHE A 169 -3.67 7.50 3.92
CA PHE A 169 -4.46 8.53 3.23
C PHE A 169 -3.84 9.92 3.43
N TRP A 170 -3.54 10.29 4.67
CA TRP A 170 -2.94 11.59 4.99
C TRP A 170 -1.52 11.70 4.45
N GLN A 171 -0.74 10.64 4.50
CA GLN A 171 0.62 10.61 3.95
C GLN A 171 0.60 10.82 2.43
N ARG A 172 -0.31 10.16 1.69
CA ARG A 172 -0.53 10.41 0.25
C ARG A 172 -0.89 11.86 -0.01
N SER A 173 -1.90 12.38 0.69
CA SER A 173 -2.36 13.77 0.54
C SER A 173 -1.24 14.77 0.78
N LYS A 174 -0.46 14.58 1.86
CA LYS A 174 0.72 15.39 2.15
C LYS A 174 1.71 15.40 0.99
N ARG A 175 2.03 14.23 0.43
CA ARG A 175 3.06 14.10 -0.61
C ARG A 175 2.59 14.45 -2.02
N LEU A 176 1.32 14.46 -2.28
CA LEU A 176 0.77 15.04 -3.51
C LEU A 176 0.91 16.56 -3.56
N VAL A 177 0.84 17.23 -2.39
CA VAL A 177 1.01 18.69 -2.27
C VAL A 177 2.49 19.05 -2.07
N PHE A 178 3.17 18.41 -1.11
CA PHE A 178 4.56 18.67 -0.73
C PHE A 178 5.46 17.53 -1.21
N ARG A 179 5.82 17.58 -2.49
CA ARG A 179 6.65 16.56 -3.15
C ARG A 179 8.05 16.52 -2.55
N VAL A 180 8.67 15.33 -2.55
CA VAL A 180 10.09 15.19 -2.21
C VAL A 180 10.97 15.83 -3.28
N PRO A 181 12.21 16.31 -2.96
CA PRO A 181 13.05 17.01 -3.92
C PRO A 181 13.39 16.23 -5.20
N HIS A 182 13.48 14.91 -5.10
CA HIS A 182 13.79 14.01 -6.22
C HIS A 182 12.54 13.41 -6.89
N TYR A 183 11.36 13.98 -6.61
CA TYR A 183 10.11 13.47 -7.18
C TYR A 183 10.16 13.49 -8.71
N LYS A 184 9.73 12.38 -9.30
CA LYS A 184 9.50 12.25 -10.73
C LYS A 184 8.06 11.81 -10.97
N SER A 185 7.44 12.40 -11.97
CA SER A 185 6.12 12.01 -12.45
C SER A 185 6.17 10.65 -13.14
N GLY A 186 5.03 9.98 -13.29
CA GLY A 186 4.95 8.73 -14.05
C GLY A 186 5.42 8.87 -15.50
N GLU A 187 5.19 10.03 -16.13
CA GLU A 187 5.65 10.30 -17.49
C GLU A 187 7.18 10.44 -17.57
N GLU A 188 7.81 11.14 -16.63
CA GLU A 188 9.27 11.24 -16.55
C GLU A 188 9.91 9.89 -16.34
N LEU A 189 9.37 9.07 -15.43
CA LEU A 189 9.84 7.71 -15.19
C LEU A 189 9.68 6.82 -16.42
N ALA A 190 8.56 6.91 -17.14
CA ALA A 190 8.35 6.15 -18.37
C ALA A 190 9.37 6.52 -19.46
N LYS A 191 9.72 7.80 -19.61
CA LYS A 191 10.77 8.25 -20.53
C LYS A 191 12.14 7.70 -20.16
N GLU A 192 12.49 7.69 -18.87
CA GLU A 192 13.75 7.14 -18.39
C GLU A 192 13.85 5.62 -18.62
N VAL A 193 12.76 4.89 -18.36
CA VAL A 193 12.66 3.44 -18.63
C VAL A 193 12.86 3.17 -20.12
N ALA A 194 12.14 3.89 -20.98
CA ALA A 194 12.26 3.73 -22.44
C ALA A 194 13.69 4.02 -22.92
N ALA A 195 14.31 5.09 -22.42
CA ALA A 195 15.70 5.43 -22.78
C ALA A 195 16.71 4.38 -22.30
N ALA A 196 16.49 3.77 -21.11
CA ALA A 196 17.32 2.69 -20.60
C ALA A 196 17.17 1.39 -21.40
N GLN A 197 15.97 1.09 -21.86
CA GLN A 197 15.68 -0.08 -22.71
C GLN A 197 16.32 0.06 -24.09
N ALA A 198 16.24 1.25 -24.70
CA ALA A 198 16.85 1.53 -26.01
C ALA A 198 18.39 1.41 -26.02
N LYS A 199 19.05 1.60 -24.87
CA LYS A 199 20.52 1.42 -24.76
C LYS A 199 20.95 -0.04 -24.64
N LYS A 200 20.03 -0.96 -24.36
CA LYS A 200 20.29 -2.40 -24.18
C LYS A 200 19.97 -3.23 -25.42
N SER A 201 19.22 -2.64 -26.37
CA SER A 201 18.91 -3.21 -27.70
C SER A 201 20.03 -2.87 -28.71
#